data_fbfa2efd3a662daa6ae71613f06983bd
#
_entry.id   fbfa2efd3a662daa6ae71613f06983bd
#
_cell.length_a   1.000
_cell.length_b   1.000
_cell.length_c   1.000
_cell.angle_alpha   90.00
_cell.angle_beta   90.00
_cell.angle_gamma   90.00
#
_symmetry.space_group_name_H-M   'P 1'
#
loop_
_entity.id
_entity.type
_entity.pdbx_description
1 polymer ?
#
loop_
_entity_poly.entity_id
_entity_poly.type
_entity_poly.pdbx_seq_one_letter_code
_entity_poly.pdbx_strand_id
1 'polypeptide(L)'
;MNRSAPSAIAVPGALCLAFLLVACGPPASSPSTTSPAATATSTTTSTTTATKTASASASAETEAGWKSYTTADRLMFDYPADWKITDPAGEAAPGGVFVNITNANGKKLATLRTNMVTGSECTEKQPFGVYESVPVPALQQKGNVPRFTFETRTDTAATDSKLMTLFAYGITSAPEPGGTEACPMFHFFTWPPSGAMFGGVYDPFDATPGNEMHVDTPEAYMGTQEYKSIKKMVTSLRPVA
;
A
#
# COMPACT_ATOMS: atom_id res chain seq x y z
N MET A 1 8.30 56.76 2.40
CA MET A 1 8.55 57.33 1.07
C MET A 1 9.65 56.50 0.43
N ASN A 2 9.30 55.64 -0.48
CA ASN A 2 9.88 55.38 -1.79
C ASN A 2 9.26 54.10 -2.34
N ARG A 3 8.45 54.32 -3.33
CA ARG A 3 7.86 53.28 -4.20
C ARG A 3 8.90 52.94 -5.27
N SER A 4 9.03 51.68 -5.58
CA SER A 4 9.55 51.27 -6.90
C SER A 4 8.71 50.09 -7.41
N ALA A 5 8.20 50.29 -8.62
CA ALA A 5 7.25 49.46 -9.33
C ALA A 5 7.94 48.38 -10.20
N PRO A 6 7.18 47.44 -10.76
CA PRO A 6 7.68 46.21 -11.36
C PRO A 6 8.01 46.37 -12.85
N SER A 7 8.95 45.54 -13.30
CA SER A 7 9.22 45.39 -14.74
C SER A 7 8.61 44.08 -15.22
N ALA A 8 7.65 44.21 -16.12
CA ALA A 8 7.10 43.13 -16.92
C ALA A 8 8.03 42.87 -18.12
N ILE A 9 8.35 41.59 -18.35
CA ILE A 9 8.94 41.14 -19.62
C ILE A 9 8.02 40.07 -20.19
N ALA A 10 7.35 40.44 -21.28
CA ALA A 10 6.62 39.52 -22.15
C ALA A 10 7.53 39.06 -23.26
N VAL A 11 7.55 37.75 -23.53
CA VAL A 11 8.10 37.22 -24.80
C VAL A 11 7.12 36.16 -25.32
N PRO A 12 6.59 36.34 -26.54
CA PRO A 12 5.82 35.32 -27.23
C PRO A 12 6.74 34.48 -28.12
N GLY A 13 6.58 33.18 -28.12
CA GLY A 13 7.27 32.27 -29.02
C GLY A 13 6.40 31.07 -29.34
N ALA A 14 5.56 31.23 -30.36
CA ALA A 14 4.88 30.11 -31.00
C ALA A 14 5.88 29.37 -31.91
N LEU A 15 5.94 28.05 -31.80
CA LEU A 15 6.46 27.20 -32.86
C LEU A 15 5.64 25.92 -32.95
N CYS A 16 4.83 25.87 -34.00
CA CYS A 16 4.20 24.68 -34.53
C CYS A 16 5.26 23.81 -35.20
N LEU A 17 5.26 22.51 -34.97
CA LEU A 17 5.73 21.57 -35.99
C LEU A 17 4.91 20.28 -35.94
N ALA A 18 4.47 19.94 -37.13
CA ALA A 18 3.55 18.89 -37.49
C ALA A 18 4.21 17.54 -37.71
N PHE A 19 3.42 16.49 -37.57
CA PHE A 19 3.37 15.24 -38.33
C PHE A 19 4.60 14.37 -38.54
N LEU A 20 4.46 13.10 -38.21
CA LEU A 20 4.51 12.03 -39.21
C LEU A 20 3.86 10.75 -38.67
N LEU A 21 2.75 10.38 -39.30
CA LEU A 21 2.13 9.06 -39.30
C LEU A 21 3.01 8.12 -40.15
N VAL A 22 3.38 6.98 -39.59
CA VAL A 22 3.78 5.82 -40.37
C VAL A 22 2.93 4.64 -39.94
N ALA A 23 2.02 4.29 -40.84
CA ALA A 23 1.27 3.02 -40.86
C ALA A 23 2.09 2.02 -41.67
N CYS A 24 2.00 0.75 -41.32
CA CYS A 24 2.18 -0.49 -42.11
C CYS A 24 2.62 -1.58 -41.15
N GLY A 25 1.99 -2.73 -40.98
CA GLY A 25 1.23 -3.61 -41.78
C GLY A 25 1.58 -5.02 -41.35
N PRO A 26 0.70 -6.03 -41.30
CA PRO A 26 1.01 -7.37 -40.79
C PRO A 26 1.56 -8.29 -41.87
N PRO A 27 2.22 -9.38 -41.50
CA PRO A 27 1.99 -10.68 -42.15
C PRO A 27 1.79 -11.78 -41.12
N ALA A 28 0.78 -12.57 -41.24
CA ALA A 28 0.58 -13.75 -42.03
C ALA A 28 1.27 -15.02 -41.54
N SER A 29 0.37 -15.95 -41.06
CA SER A 29 0.29 -17.37 -41.40
C SER A 29 1.38 -18.37 -40.99
N SER A 30 1.03 -19.21 -40.04
CA SER A 30 0.98 -20.71 -40.05
C SER A 30 2.08 -21.49 -40.76
N PRO A 31 2.39 -22.76 -40.40
CA PRO A 31 1.38 -23.83 -40.34
C PRO A 31 1.53 -24.87 -39.18
N SER A 32 0.44 -25.57 -39.04
CA SER A 32 0.19 -26.80 -38.31
C SER A 32 1.20 -27.93 -38.54
N THR A 33 1.41 -28.75 -37.52
CA THR A 33 1.74 -30.15 -37.71
C THR A 33 0.98 -31.03 -36.71
N THR A 34 0.38 -32.02 -37.27
CA THR A 34 -0.52 -33.05 -36.83
C THR A 34 0.13 -34.09 -35.90
N SER A 35 -0.59 -34.50 -34.89
CA SER A 35 -0.92 -35.82 -34.27
C SER A 35 -0.03 -37.04 -34.57
N PRO A 36 0.03 -38.13 -33.74
CA PRO A 36 -1.17 -38.86 -33.36
C PRO A 36 -1.24 -39.40 -31.90
N ALA A 37 -2.44 -39.88 -31.63
CA ALA A 37 -2.97 -40.54 -30.45
C ALA A 37 -2.22 -41.77 -29.93
N ALA A 38 -2.34 -42.01 -28.62
CA ALA A 38 -2.34 -43.36 -28.05
C ALA A 38 -3.40 -43.42 -26.94
N THR A 39 -4.37 -44.22 -27.18
CA THR A 39 -5.45 -44.66 -26.32
C THR A 39 -4.91 -45.56 -25.21
N ALA A 40 -5.23 -45.28 -23.96
CA ALA A 40 -5.23 -46.31 -22.92
C ALA A 40 -6.47 -46.12 -22.03
N THR A 41 -7.39 -46.99 -22.20
CA THR A 41 -8.61 -47.19 -21.40
C THR A 41 -8.21 -47.83 -20.07
N SER A 42 -8.50 -47.20 -18.96
CA SER A 42 -8.51 -47.84 -17.64
C SER A 42 -9.81 -47.43 -16.93
N THR A 43 -10.71 -48.38 -16.91
CA THR A 43 -11.96 -48.35 -16.15
C THR A 43 -11.64 -48.53 -14.67
N THR A 44 -11.87 -47.53 -13.84
CA THR A 44 -11.91 -47.73 -12.41
C THR A 44 -13.24 -47.24 -11.88
N THR A 45 -13.99 -48.19 -11.36
CA THR A 45 -15.27 -48.02 -10.69
C THR A 45 -15.03 -47.22 -9.40
N SER A 46 -15.55 -45.97 -9.33
CA SER A 46 -15.49 -45.20 -8.11
C SER A 46 -16.87 -45.20 -7.44
N THR A 47 -16.87 -45.81 -6.27
CA THR A 47 -17.98 -45.81 -5.30
C THR A 47 -18.26 -44.35 -4.87
N THR A 48 -19.46 -43.89 -5.11
CA THR A 48 -19.92 -42.55 -4.71
C THR A 48 -20.24 -42.55 -3.23
N THR A 49 -19.33 -42.10 -2.39
CA THR A 49 -19.63 -41.74 -1.00
C THR A 49 -20.07 -40.27 -1.01
N ALA A 50 -21.34 -40.01 -0.77
CA ALA A 50 -21.90 -38.66 -0.60
C ALA A 50 -21.30 -38.02 0.67
N THR A 51 -20.28 -37.23 0.50
CA THR A 51 -19.77 -36.36 1.57
C THR A 51 -20.65 -35.12 1.62
N LYS A 52 -21.45 -35.05 2.68
CA LYS A 52 -22.27 -33.90 3.07
C LYS A 52 -21.33 -32.74 3.26
N THR A 53 -21.29 -31.80 2.30
CA THR A 53 -20.55 -30.54 2.41
C THR A 53 -21.21 -29.72 3.50
N ALA A 54 -20.66 -29.75 4.70
CA ALA A 54 -20.94 -28.78 5.73
C ALA A 54 -20.37 -27.44 5.25
N SER A 55 -21.25 -26.51 4.94
CA SER A 55 -20.89 -25.11 4.71
C SER A 55 -20.34 -24.58 6.03
N ALA A 56 -19.04 -24.63 6.19
CA ALA A 56 -18.37 -23.98 7.30
C ALA A 56 -18.44 -22.48 7.05
N SER A 57 -19.39 -21.82 7.70
CA SER A 57 -19.31 -20.39 7.98
C SER A 57 -18.07 -20.22 8.83
N ALA A 58 -16.95 -19.85 8.21
CA ALA A 58 -15.74 -19.48 8.93
C ALA A 58 -16.00 -18.12 9.59
N SER A 59 -16.58 -18.15 10.78
CA SER A 59 -16.36 -17.11 11.77
C SER A 59 -14.86 -17.15 12.03
N ALA A 60 -14.14 -16.13 11.55
CA ALA A 60 -12.74 -15.98 11.90
C ALA A 60 -12.67 -15.83 13.41
N GLU A 61 -12.24 -16.89 14.11
CA GLU A 61 -11.90 -16.79 15.52
C GLU A 61 -10.77 -15.77 15.62
N THR A 62 -11.08 -14.63 16.24
CA THR A 62 -10.08 -13.59 16.51
C THR A 62 -9.08 -14.20 17.49
N GLU A 63 -7.80 -14.21 17.14
CA GLU A 63 -6.74 -14.71 18.00
C GLU A 63 -6.79 -14.06 19.38
N ALA A 64 -6.51 -14.83 20.44
CA ALA A 64 -6.53 -14.29 21.81
C ALA A 64 -5.66 -13.04 21.93
N GLY A 65 -6.23 -11.96 22.48
CA GLY A 65 -5.56 -10.66 22.58
C GLY A 65 -5.68 -9.73 21.36
N TRP A 66 -6.44 -10.13 20.32
CA TRP A 66 -6.75 -9.31 19.16
C TRP A 66 -8.25 -9.01 19.06
N LYS A 67 -8.59 -7.92 18.39
CA LYS A 67 -9.95 -7.49 18.05
C LYS A 67 -10.04 -7.18 16.59
N SER A 68 -11.24 -7.19 16.02
CA SER A 68 -11.49 -6.72 14.64
C SER A 68 -12.21 -5.39 14.66
N TYR A 69 -11.85 -4.51 13.77
CA TYR A 69 -12.53 -3.25 13.51
C TYR A 69 -13.09 -3.26 12.08
N THR A 70 -14.36 -2.91 11.94
CA THR A 70 -15.04 -2.79 10.65
C THR A 70 -15.34 -1.33 10.38
N THR A 71 -14.91 -0.84 9.23
CA THR A 71 -15.15 0.53 8.76
C THR A 71 -16.54 0.68 8.15
N ALA A 72 -17.02 1.92 8.05
CA ALA A 72 -18.32 2.22 7.45
C ALA A 72 -18.39 1.82 5.96
N ASP A 73 -17.27 1.84 5.24
CA ASP A 73 -17.13 1.44 3.84
C ASP A 73 -16.80 -0.05 3.65
N ARG A 74 -17.04 -0.87 4.68
CA ARG A 74 -16.97 -2.33 4.66
C ARG A 74 -15.56 -2.91 4.45
N LEU A 75 -14.54 -2.22 4.93
CA LEU A 75 -13.23 -2.80 5.18
C LEU A 75 -13.16 -3.32 6.62
N MET A 76 -12.34 -4.33 6.86
CA MET A 76 -12.10 -4.87 8.18
C MET A 76 -10.62 -5.19 8.36
N PHE A 77 -10.08 -4.92 9.55
CA PHE A 77 -8.74 -5.33 9.95
C PHE A 77 -8.71 -5.77 11.40
N ASP A 78 -7.70 -6.56 11.76
CA ASP A 78 -7.49 -7.05 13.10
C ASP A 78 -6.39 -6.23 13.80
N TYR A 79 -6.51 -5.99 15.10
CA TYR A 79 -5.59 -5.17 15.86
C TYR A 79 -5.44 -5.65 17.31
N PRO A 80 -4.33 -5.37 18.02
CA PRO A 80 -4.18 -5.71 19.43
C PRO A 80 -5.27 -5.09 20.31
N ALA A 81 -5.77 -5.85 21.26
CA ALA A 81 -6.95 -5.45 22.06
C ALA A 81 -6.71 -4.25 22.99
N ASP A 82 -5.46 -3.97 23.31
CA ASP A 82 -4.99 -2.83 24.11
C ASP A 82 -4.76 -1.55 23.28
N TRP A 83 -4.74 -1.65 21.95
CA TRP A 83 -4.64 -0.48 21.08
C TRP A 83 -5.98 0.25 20.98
N LYS A 84 -5.91 1.52 20.64
CA LYS A 84 -7.08 2.39 20.52
C LYS A 84 -7.32 2.78 19.07
N ILE A 85 -8.59 2.76 18.69
CA ILE A 85 -9.05 3.22 17.38
C ILE A 85 -9.89 4.47 17.59
N THR A 86 -9.61 5.50 16.79
CA THR A 86 -10.40 6.73 16.77
C THR A 86 -10.79 7.04 15.35
N ASP A 87 -12.03 7.45 15.17
CA ASP A 87 -12.61 7.89 13.90
C ASP A 87 -13.06 9.35 14.10
N PRO A 88 -12.17 10.33 13.86
CA PRO A 88 -12.48 11.72 14.12
C PRO A 88 -13.55 12.22 13.15
N ALA A 89 -14.64 12.69 13.71
CA ALA A 89 -15.77 13.19 12.93
C ALA A 89 -15.38 14.36 12.04
N GLY A 90 -15.82 14.30 10.77
CA GLY A 90 -15.63 15.39 9.80
C GLY A 90 -14.29 15.43 9.09
N GLU A 91 -13.36 14.51 9.38
CA GLU A 91 -12.06 14.45 8.71
C GLU A 91 -12.00 13.47 7.54
N ALA A 92 -12.98 12.59 7.41
CA ALA A 92 -13.07 11.67 6.29
C ALA A 92 -13.52 12.39 5.01
N ALA A 93 -13.01 11.95 3.86
CA ALA A 93 -13.57 12.35 2.58
C ALA A 93 -15.04 11.89 2.47
N PRO A 94 -15.91 12.59 1.73
CA PRO A 94 -17.29 12.15 1.53
C PRO A 94 -17.37 10.70 1.04
N GLY A 95 -18.09 9.84 1.76
CA GLY A 95 -18.20 8.41 1.44
C GLY A 95 -16.96 7.57 1.75
N GLY A 96 -15.93 8.14 2.36
CA GLY A 96 -14.75 7.45 2.84
C GLY A 96 -14.70 7.36 4.36
N VAL A 97 -13.60 6.84 4.87
CA VAL A 97 -13.30 6.76 6.31
C VAL A 97 -11.95 7.40 6.63
N PHE A 98 -11.80 7.83 7.86
CA PHE A 98 -10.54 8.29 8.42
C PHE A 98 -10.38 7.72 9.82
N VAL A 99 -9.50 6.74 9.97
CA VAL A 99 -9.30 6.01 11.22
C VAL A 99 -7.85 6.15 11.66
N ASN A 100 -7.64 6.60 12.90
CA ASN A 100 -6.33 6.63 13.53
C ASN A 100 -6.19 5.46 14.50
N ILE A 101 -5.03 4.83 14.50
CA ILE A 101 -4.66 3.75 15.39
C ILE A 101 -3.50 4.20 16.28
N THR A 102 -3.66 4.06 17.59
CA THR A 102 -2.63 4.35 18.57
C THR A 102 -2.38 3.13 19.45
N ASN A 103 -1.15 2.99 19.99
CA ASN A 103 -0.88 1.97 20.99
C ASN A 103 -1.53 2.32 22.35
N ALA A 104 -1.36 1.45 23.34
CA ALA A 104 -1.91 1.64 24.68
C ALA A 104 -1.43 2.95 25.34
N ASN A 105 -0.21 3.40 25.02
CA ASN A 105 0.44 4.59 25.57
C ASN A 105 0.09 5.88 24.81
N GLY A 106 -0.67 5.77 23.71
CA GLY A 106 -1.13 6.92 22.91
C GLY A 106 -0.21 7.30 21.74
N LYS A 107 0.87 6.54 21.49
CA LYS A 107 1.70 6.71 20.30
C LYS A 107 0.88 6.39 19.05
N LYS A 108 0.87 7.32 18.07
CA LYS A 108 0.23 7.10 16.79
C LYS A 108 1.03 6.08 15.98
N LEU A 109 0.37 5.01 15.56
CA LEU A 109 1.00 3.93 14.81
C LEU A 109 0.61 3.93 13.34
N ALA A 110 -0.66 4.08 13.03
CA ALA A 110 -1.14 4.01 11.65
C ALA A 110 -2.37 4.89 11.43
N THR A 111 -2.64 5.14 10.17
CA THR A 111 -3.88 5.78 9.71
C THR A 111 -4.44 4.97 8.56
N LEU A 112 -5.73 4.66 8.60
CA LEU A 112 -6.50 4.17 7.45
C LEU A 112 -7.37 5.29 6.91
N ARG A 113 -7.24 5.57 5.63
CA ARG A 113 -8.11 6.50 4.88
C ARG A 113 -8.57 5.85 3.61
N THR A 114 -9.83 6.07 3.25
CA THR A 114 -10.39 5.61 1.99
C THR A 114 -11.07 6.75 1.23
N ASN A 115 -11.47 6.47 0.01
CA ASN A 115 -12.04 7.43 -0.93
C ASN A 115 -11.13 8.64 -1.16
N MET A 116 -9.82 8.37 -1.25
CA MET A 116 -8.80 9.39 -1.47
C MET A 116 -8.54 9.56 -2.97
N VAL A 117 -8.39 10.80 -3.39
CA VAL A 117 -7.75 11.08 -4.68
C VAL A 117 -6.27 10.80 -4.51
N THR A 118 -5.76 9.82 -5.24
CA THR A 118 -4.35 9.44 -5.21
C THR A 118 -3.71 9.81 -6.54
N GLY A 119 -2.58 10.43 -6.48
CA GLY A 119 -1.76 10.80 -7.62
C GLY A 119 -0.64 11.71 -7.15
N SER A 120 0.57 11.46 -7.63
CA SER A 120 1.71 12.31 -7.36
C SER A 120 2.62 12.30 -8.57
N GLU A 121 3.19 13.45 -8.87
CA GLU A 121 4.28 13.55 -9.82
C GLU A 121 5.59 13.25 -9.11
N CYS A 122 6.42 12.45 -9.75
CA CYS A 122 7.77 12.19 -9.28
C CYS A 122 8.68 13.26 -9.87
N THR A 123 8.82 14.38 -9.18
CA THR A 123 9.68 15.49 -9.59
C THR A 123 11.13 15.27 -9.18
N GLU A 124 11.34 14.60 -8.05
CA GLU A 124 12.67 14.31 -7.51
C GLU A 124 12.72 12.86 -7.04
N LYS A 125 13.87 12.23 -7.26
CA LYS A 125 14.16 10.89 -6.76
C LYS A 125 15.16 10.97 -5.63
N GLN A 126 15.03 10.04 -4.70
CA GLN A 126 15.86 9.96 -3.49
C GLN A 126 16.41 8.54 -3.35
N PRO A 127 17.60 8.38 -2.79
CA PRO A 127 18.09 7.07 -2.36
C PRO A 127 17.06 6.37 -1.46
N PHE A 128 16.91 5.07 -1.63
CA PHE A 128 15.90 4.30 -0.92
C PHE A 128 16.42 2.95 -0.40
N GLY A 129 15.72 2.40 0.58
CA GLY A 129 15.86 1.02 1.02
C GLY A 129 14.50 0.38 1.16
N VAL A 130 14.36 -0.88 0.73
CA VAL A 130 13.19 -1.72 1.01
C VAL A 130 13.62 -2.81 1.97
N TYR A 131 13.04 -2.81 3.17
CA TYR A 131 13.37 -3.77 4.24
C TYR A 131 12.40 -4.93 4.27
N GLU A 132 11.18 -4.69 3.85
CA GLU A 132 10.16 -5.72 3.76
C GLU A 132 9.15 -5.40 2.66
N SER A 133 8.68 -6.47 1.97
CA SER A 133 7.63 -6.40 0.96
C SER A 133 6.83 -7.71 1.02
N VAL A 134 5.53 -7.62 1.30
CA VAL A 134 4.63 -8.78 1.48
C VAL A 134 3.33 -8.54 0.73
N PRO A 135 2.88 -9.43 -0.17
CA PRO A 135 1.61 -9.27 -0.87
C PRO A 135 0.42 -9.32 0.09
N VAL A 136 -0.63 -8.53 -0.22
CA VAL A 136 -1.91 -8.49 0.49
C VAL A 136 -3.03 -8.90 -0.48
N PRO A 137 -3.18 -10.19 -0.77
CA PRO A 137 -4.07 -10.68 -1.82
C PRO A 137 -5.56 -10.41 -1.55
N ALA A 138 -5.97 -10.24 -0.27
CA ALA A 138 -7.33 -9.88 0.10
C ALA A 138 -7.78 -8.52 -0.50
N LEU A 139 -6.85 -7.67 -0.90
CA LEU A 139 -7.11 -6.36 -1.49
C LEU A 139 -6.90 -6.33 -3.00
N GLN A 140 -6.78 -7.48 -3.64
CA GLN A 140 -6.56 -7.55 -5.10
C GLN A 140 -7.67 -6.82 -5.87
N GLN A 141 -7.28 -5.94 -6.79
CA GLN A 141 -8.16 -5.21 -7.70
C GLN A 141 -7.70 -5.36 -9.15
N LYS A 142 -8.58 -5.80 -10.04
CA LYS A 142 -8.31 -5.90 -11.50
C LYS A 142 -6.98 -6.61 -11.83
N GLY A 143 -6.62 -7.64 -11.08
CA GLY A 143 -5.39 -8.40 -11.28
C GLY A 143 -4.15 -7.81 -10.60
N ASN A 144 -4.22 -6.61 -10.04
CA ASN A 144 -3.15 -6.02 -9.24
C ASN A 144 -3.32 -6.44 -7.77
N VAL A 145 -2.29 -7.08 -7.20
CA VAL A 145 -2.22 -7.42 -5.77
C VAL A 145 -1.35 -6.36 -5.09
N PRO A 146 -1.93 -5.52 -4.21
CA PRO A 146 -1.13 -4.58 -3.45
C PRO A 146 -0.23 -5.33 -2.45
N ARG A 147 0.81 -4.65 -2.00
CA ARG A 147 1.76 -5.21 -1.03
C ARG A 147 1.90 -4.29 0.18
N PHE A 148 2.08 -4.87 1.35
CA PHE A 148 2.65 -4.18 2.49
C PHE A 148 4.14 -3.97 2.22
N THR A 149 4.65 -2.79 2.53
CA THR A 149 6.08 -2.51 2.44
C THR A 149 6.55 -1.74 3.67
N PHE A 150 7.79 -1.97 4.07
CA PHE A 150 8.53 -1.12 4.98
C PHE A 150 9.78 -0.63 4.25
N GLU A 151 9.90 0.67 4.09
CA GLU A 151 10.92 1.28 3.23
C GLU A 151 11.38 2.64 3.73
N THR A 152 12.49 3.11 3.17
CA THR A 152 13.07 4.42 3.48
C THR A 152 13.23 5.27 2.23
N ARG A 153 13.28 6.58 2.49
CA ARG A 153 13.80 7.59 1.55
C ARG A 153 14.78 8.47 2.28
N THR A 154 15.89 8.78 1.63
CA THR A 154 16.93 9.63 2.19
C THR A 154 17.00 10.94 1.41
N ASP A 155 16.67 12.05 2.08
CA ASP A 155 16.86 13.39 1.54
C ASP A 155 18.32 13.79 1.73
N THR A 156 19.10 13.74 0.66
CA THR A 156 20.53 14.09 0.65
C THR A 156 20.77 15.60 0.78
N ALA A 157 19.73 16.43 0.63
CA ALA A 157 19.81 17.88 0.82
C ALA A 157 19.47 18.32 2.25
N ALA A 158 18.95 17.42 3.08
CA ALA A 158 18.64 17.71 4.46
C ALA A 158 19.91 18.03 5.25
N THR A 159 19.90 19.14 5.98
CA THR A 159 21.00 19.57 6.84
C THR A 159 20.92 19.00 8.27
N ASP A 160 19.73 18.60 8.70
CA ASP A 160 19.50 17.92 9.97
C ASP A 160 19.48 16.40 9.73
N SER A 161 20.42 15.69 10.37
CA SER A 161 20.52 14.23 10.24
C SER A 161 19.26 13.48 10.69
N LYS A 162 18.47 14.06 11.61
CA LYS A 162 17.20 13.49 12.08
C LYS A 162 16.10 13.54 11.03
N LEU A 163 16.18 14.50 10.11
CA LEU A 163 15.22 14.68 9.01
C LEU A 163 15.71 14.05 7.71
N MET A 164 16.94 13.55 7.68
CA MET A 164 17.56 13.04 6.46
C MET A 164 16.86 11.78 5.94
N THR A 165 16.42 10.90 6.82
CA THR A 165 15.83 9.62 6.40
C THR A 165 14.42 9.45 6.96
N LEU A 166 13.46 9.31 6.07
CA LEU A 166 12.08 8.97 6.39
C LEU A 166 11.91 7.45 6.33
N PHE A 167 11.36 6.87 7.39
CA PHE A 167 11.00 5.46 7.49
C PHE A 167 9.47 5.34 7.47
N ALA A 168 8.93 4.54 6.59
CA ALA A 168 7.48 4.36 6.53
C ALA A 168 7.09 2.93 6.17
N TYR A 169 5.94 2.53 6.66
CA TYR A 169 5.30 1.25 6.35
C TYR A 169 3.86 1.47 5.93
N GLY A 170 3.39 0.62 5.03
CA GLY A 170 2.00 0.69 4.57
C GLY A 170 1.72 -0.15 3.35
N ILE A 171 0.48 -0.08 2.88
CA ILE A 171 0.03 -0.82 1.69
C ILE A 171 0.20 0.08 0.46
N THR A 172 0.78 -0.48 -0.59
CA THR A 172 0.95 0.20 -1.87
C THR A 172 0.57 -0.70 -3.05
N SER A 173 -0.03 -0.11 -4.08
CA SER A 173 -0.22 -0.74 -5.39
C SER A 173 0.89 -0.41 -6.39
N ALA A 174 1.84 0.46 -6.00
CA ALA A 174 2.99 0.76 -6.84
C ALA A 174 3.91 -0.47 -6.96
N PRO A 175 4.58 -0.67 -8.11
CA PRO A 175 5.61 -1.69 -8.23
C PRO A 175 6.78 -1.41 -7.28
N GLU A 176 7.57 -2.42 -7.00
CA GLU A 176 8.82 -2.20 -6.25
C GLU A 176 9.75 -1.27 -7.02
N PRO A 177 10.37 -0.31 -6.34
CA PRO A 177 11.33 0.56 -6.97
C PRO A 177 12.52 -0.25 -7.50
N GLY A 178 13.00 0.14 -8.68
CA GLY A 178 14.23 -0.41 -9.26
C GLY A 178 15.36 0.61 -9.25
N GLY A 179 16.61 0.12 -9.28
CA GLY A 179 17.80 0.98 -9.30
C GLY A 179 18.20 1.46 -7.90
N THR A 180 18.81 2.64 -7.80
CA THR A 180 19.37 3.21 -6.56
C THR A 180 18.55 4.34 -5.98
N GLU A 181 17.61 4.89 -6.75
CA GLU A 181 16.77 6.01 -6.36
C GLU A 181 15.31 5.76 -6.72
N ALA A 182 14.41 6.25 -5.90
CA ALA A 182 12.97 6.13 -6.08
C ALA A 182 12.26 7.46 -5.81
N CYS A 183 11.04 7.57 -6.35
CA CYS A 183 10.14 8.67 -6.03
C CYS A 183 9.82 8.72 -4.54
N PRO A 184 9.33 9.86 -4.02
CA PRO A 184 8.81 9.93 -2.65
C PRO A 184 7.85 8.79 -2.34
N MET A 185 7.81 8.37 -1.07
CA MET A 185 6.92 7.28 -0.63
C MET A 185 5.48 7.72 -0.61
N PHE A 186 4.65 6.96 -1.31
CA PHE A 186 3.20 7.10 -1.25
C PHE A 186 2.59 5.72 -1.08
N HIS A 187 2.26 5.36 0.16
CA HIS A 187 1.62 4.09 0.48
C HIS A 187 0.13 4.14 0.16
N PHE A 188 -0.18 4.27 -1.13
CA PHE A 188 -1.54 4.21 -1.65
C PHE A 188 -1.80 2.90 -2.36
N PHE A 189 -3.00 2.40 -2.21
CA PHE A 189 -3.50 1.25 -2.95
C PHE A 189 -4.86 1.56 -3.58
N THR A 190 -5.14 0.88 -4.69
CA THR A 190 -6.42 1.02 -5.37
C THR A 190 -7.51 0.39 -4.53
N TRP A 191 -8.53 1.19 -4.19
CA TRP A 191 -9.74 0.74 -3.51
C TRP A 191 -10.94 1.52 -4.04
N PRO A 192 -12.02 0.85 -4.53
CA PRO A 192 -13.18 1.56 -5.07
C PRO A 192 -13.83 2.50 -4.04
N PRO A 193 -14.34 3.66 -4.50
CA PRO A 193 -14.39 4.13 -5.89
C PRO A 193 -13.09 4.80 -6.38
N SER A 194 -12.09 5.04 -5.53
CA SER A 194 -10.87 5.77 -5.91
C SER A 194 -9.60 5.11 -5.37
N GLY A 195 -9.13 5.51 -4.21
CA GLY A 195 -7.94 4.97 -3.59
C GLY A 195 -8.00 5.01 -2.07
N ALA A 196 -7.08 4.31 -1.43
CA ALA A 196 -6.94 4.24 0.02
C ALA A 196 -5.48 4.26 0.45
N MET A 197 -5.24 4.55 1.72
CA MET A 197 -3.97 4.37 2.39
C MET A 197 -4.18 3.65 3.72
N PHE A 198 -3.28 2.75 4.08
CA PHE A 198 -3.21 2.16 5.41
C PHE A 198 -1.74 1.96 5.76
N GLY A 199 -1.25 2.76 6.69
CA GLY A 199 0.15 2.76 7.06
C GLY A 199 0.50 3.88 8.03
N GLY A 200 1.79 4.03 8.28
CA GLY A 200 2.34 5.01 9.20
C GLY A 200 3.82 5.25 8.94
N VAL A 201 4.41 6.05 9.79
CA VAL A 201 5.84 6.34 9.80
C VAL A 201 6.47 5.84 11.09
N TYR A 202 7.73 5.48 11.01
CA TYR A 202 8.58 5.24 12.15
C TYR A 202 9.60 6.38 12.24
N ASP A 203 9.62 7.07 13.36
CA ASP A 203 10.61 8.10 13.66
C ASP A 203 11.43 7.67 14.88
N PRO A 204 12.71 7.29 14.69
CA PRO A 204 13.59 6.90 15.80
C PRO A 204 13.92 8.06 16.74
N PHE A 205 13.65 9.29 16.34
CA PHE A 205 13.91 10.50 17.13
C PHE A 205 12.65 11.06 17.81
N ASP A 206 11.51 10.41 17.61
CA ASP A 206 10.25 10.83 18.23
C ASP A 206 10.29 10.59 19.74
N ALA A 207 10.30 11.67 20.50
CA ALA A 207 10.28 11.67 21.96
C ALA A 207 8.91 12.07 22.54
N THR A 208 7.84 11.99 21.74
CA THR A 208 6.49 12.31 22.22
C THR A 208 6.02 11.30 23.29
N PRO A 209 5.14 11.71 24.22
CA PRO A 209 4.58 10.79 25.18
C PRO A 209 3.95 9.56 24.53
N GLY A 210 4.22 8.38 25.06
CA GLY A 210 3.79 7.11 24.49
C GLY A 210 4.82 6.41 23.60
N ASN A 211 5.90 7.09 23.25
CA ASN A 211 7.04 6.49 22.53
C ASN A 211 8.12 6.12 23.55
N GLU A 212 8.13 4.86 23.98
CA GLU A 212 9.02 4.40 25.07
C GLU A 212 10.36 3.85 24.57
N MET A 213 10.51 3.63 23.26
CA MET A 213 11.67 2.91 22.74
C MET A 213 12.33 3.66 21.57
N HIS A 214 13.59 4.00 21.75
CA HIS A 214 14.47 4.38 20.64
C HIS A 214 15.08 3.14 20.03
N VAL A 215 14.80 2.92 18.76
CA VAL A 215 15.39 1.86 17.96
C VAL A 215 16.01 2.51 16.73
N ASP A 216 17.33 2.55 16.69
CA ASP A 216 18.09 3.41 15.77
C ASP A 216 18.15 2.90 14.33
N THR A 217 17.82 1.63 14.08
CA THR A 217 17.88 1.06 12.75
C THR A 217 16.56 0.41 12.34
N PRO A 218 16.23 0.41 11.03
CA PRO A 218 15.05 -0.28 10.53
C PRO A 218 14.99 -1.75 10.89
N GLU A 219 16.12 -2.45 10.80
CA GLU A 219 16.24 -3.88 11.12
C GLU A 219 15.94 -4.15 12.59
N ALA A 220 16.46 -3.31 13.48
CA ALA A 220 16.17 -3.42 14.90
C ALA A 220 14.69 -3.17 15.20
N TYR A 221 14.07 -2.16 14.53
CA TYR A 221 12.64 -1.89 14.66
C TYR A 221 11.78 -3.07 14.18
N MET A 222 12.14 -3.73 13.07
CA MET A 222 11.46 -4.93 12.59
C MET A 222 11.48 -6.08 13.61
N GLY A 223 12.49 -6.12 14.49
CA GLY A 223 12.58 -7.07 15.60
C GLY A 223 11.56 -6.84 16.71
N THR A 224 11.01 -5.63 16.84
CA THR A 224 10.11 -5.24 17.94
C THR A 224 8.73 -5.89 17.84
N GLN A 225 8.07 -6.02 19.01
CA GLN A 225 6.67 -6.48 19.03
C GLN A 225 5.75 -5.44 18.40
N GLU A 226 6.04 -4.15 18.56
CA GLU A 226 5.26 -3.07 17.95
C GLU A 226 5.22 -3.23 16.42
N TYR A 227 6.37 -3.35 15.77
CA TYR A 227 6.42 -3.54 14.31
C TYR A 227 5.70 -4.80 13.85
N LYS A 228 5.92 -5.93 14.53
CA LYS A 228 5.26 -7.20 14.20
C LYS A 228 3.73 -7.08 14.29
N SER A 229 3.24 -6.38 15.30
CA SER A 229 1.82 -6.12 15.47
C SER A 229 1.28 -5.15 14.41
N ILE A 230 2.00 -4.10 14.08
CA ILE A 230 1.65 -3.18 12.98
C ILE A 230 1.55 -3.95 11.66
N LYS A 231 2.58 -4.71 11.31
CA LYS A 231 2.57 -5.53 10.09
C LYS A 231 1.38 -6.46 10.04
N LYS A 232 1.13 -7.23 11.10
CA LYS A 232 -0.01 -8.14 11.19
C LYS A 232 -1.33 -7.39 11.05
N MET A 233 -1.50 -6.24 11.71
CA MET A 233 -2.67 -5.40 11.60
C MET A 233 -2.89 -4.92 10.16
N VAL A 234 -1.87 -4.31 9.55
CA VAL A 234 -1.98 -3.71 8.22
C VAL A 234 -2.23 -4.78 7.14
N THR A 235 -1.54 -5.93 7.23
CA THR A 235 -1.73 -7.03 6.28
C THR A 235 -3.04 -7.81 6.49
N SER A 236 -3.72 -7.64 7.61
CA SER A 236 -5.04 -8.24 7.87
C SER A 236 -6.19 -7.49 7.20
N LEU A 237 -5.93 -6.32 6.58
CA LEU A 237 -6.96 -5.54 5.91
C LEU A 237 -7.62 -6.32 4.79
N ARG A 238 -8.95 -6.38 4.83
CA ARG A 238 -9.78 -7.16 3.90
C ARG A 238 -11.18 -6.56 3.77
N PRO A 239 -11.88 -6.79 2.66
CA PRO A 239 -13.30 -6.47 2.57
C PRO A 239 -14.11 -7.37 3.52
N VAL A 240 -15.19 -6.82 4.06
CA VAL A 240 -16.21 -7.60 4.75
C VAL A 240 -17.00 -8.39 3.70
N ALA A 241 -17.10 -9.68 3.87
CA ALA A 241 -17.86 -10.58 3.01
C ALA A 241 -19.36 -10.26 3.02
#